data_6619f2a11c9d3880e425ae0e38cf5c56
#
_entry.id   6619f2a11c9d3880e425ae0e38cf5c56
#
_cell.length_a   1.000
_cell.length_b   1.000
_cell.length_c   1.000
_cell.angle_alpha   90.00
_cell.angle_beta   90.00
_cell.angle_gamma   90.00
#
_symmetry.space_group_name_H-M   'P 1'
#
loop_
_entity.id
_entity.type
_entity.pdbx_description
1 polymer ?
#
loop_
_entity_poly.entity_id
_entity_poly.type
_entity_poly.pdbx_seq_one_letter_code
_entity_poly.pdbx_strand_id
1 'polypeptide(L)'
;MLIKRLVKFCALSWNKQELVCVAFVLLGLVRLMVLAIPFRYLTWALGVSAYKQADLMPGTVESVYPELIRWVIQVVSPCTPWESKCLVQAITAKILLRLNGLPSTLYLGVARNDRHQLIAHAWLCCGQTIVTGGAVSHEFTVVSRLADAPGVPE
;
A
#
# COMPACT_ATOMS: atom_id res chain seq x y z
N MET A 1 -9.41 -13.36 -22.56
CA MET A 1 -9.45 -12.78 -21.21
C MET A 1 -9.05 -11.29 -21.18
N LEU A 2 -8.03 -10.90 -21.96
CA LEU A 2 -7.55 -9.49 -22.06
C LEU A 2 -8.63 -8.51 -22.58
N ILE A 3 -9.36 -8.89 -23.63
CA ILE A 3 -10.37 -8.03 -24.28
C ILE A 3 -11.48 -7.60 -23.31
N LYS A 4 -11.95 -8.51 -22.46
CA LYS A 4 -12.97 -8.18 -21.43
C LYS A 4 -12.46 -7.19 -20.37
N ARG A 5 -11.16 -7.21 -20.08
CA ARG A 5 -10.51 -6.25 -19.15
C ARG A 5 -10.34 -4.88 -19.78
N LEU A 6 -9.96 -4.83 -21.06
CA LEU A 6 -9.87 -3.60 -21.85
C LEU A 6 -11.22 -2.90 -22.00
N VAL A 7 -12.28 -3.63 -22.32
CA VAL A 7 -13.64 -3.07 -22.42
C VAL A 7 -14.09 -2.49 -21.07
N LYS A 8 -13.82 -3.19 -19.95
CA LYS A 8 -14.13 -2.67 -18.61
C LYS A 8 -13.31 -1.43 -18.28
N PHE A 9 -12.05 -1.36 -18.70
CA PHE A 9 -11.20 -0.20 -18.52
C PHE A 9 -11.73 1.02 -19.29
N CYS A 10 -12.12 0.87 -20.55
CA CYS A 10 -12.69 1.94 -21.38
C CYS A 10 -14.05 2.45 -20.85
N ALA A 11 -14.77 1.63 -20.09
CA ALA A 11 -16.05 2.02 -19.47
C ALA A 11 -15.89 2.80 -18.14
N LEU A 12 -14.65 2.95 -17.63
CA LEU A 12 -14.38 3.74 -16.43
C LEU A 12 -14.40 5.23 -16.74
N SER A 13 -14.74 6.05 -15.74
CA SER A 13 -14.59 7.51 -15.83
C SER A 13 -13.11 7.90 -16.02
N TRP A 14 -12.85 9.01 -16.71
CA TRP A 14 -11.50 9.51 -17.01
C TRP A 14 -10.58 9.51 -15.77
N ASN A 15 -11.04 10.04 -14.64
CA ASN A 15 -10.28 10.11 -13.40
C ASN A 15 -9.86 8.71 -12.89
N LYS A 16 -10.71 7.69 -13.06
CA LYS A 16 -10.38 6.31 -12.68
C LYS A 16 -9.41 5.66 -13.64
N GLN A 17 -9.51 5.95 -14.94
CA GLN A 17 -8.57 5.46 -15.95
C GLN A 17 -7.16 6.01 -15.70
N GLU A 18 -7.05 7.33 -15.45
CA GLU A 18 -5.80 7.98 -15.10
C GLU A 18 -5.17 7.34 -13.85
N LEU A 19 -5.95 7.16 -12.79
CA LEU A 19 -5.48 6.56 -11.55
C LEU A 19 -5.01 5.12 -11.74
N VAL A 20 -5.69 4.33 -12.58
CA VAL A 20 -5.30 2.95 -12.94
C VAL A 20 -3.96 2.96 -13.70
N CYS A 21 -3.76 3.87 -14.66
CA CYS A 21 -2.51 4.02 -15.40
C CYS A 21 -1.36 4.43 -14.47
N VAL A 22 -1.59 5.42 -13.61
CA VAL A 22 -0.60 5.89 -12.62
C VAL A 22 -0.23 4.74 -11.67
N ALA A 23 -1.21 4.01 -11.15
CA ALA A 23 -0.98 2.87 -10.26
C ALA A 23 -0.18 1.76 -10.95
N PHE A 24 -0.45 1.48 -12.23
CA PHE A 24 0.30 0.49 -13.01
C PHE A 24 1.78 0.87 -13.12
N VAL A 25 2.06 2.11 -13.50
CA VAL A 25 3.44 2.63 -13.61
C VAL A 25 4.14 2.62 -12.25
N LEU A 26 3.45 3.10 -11.19
CA LEU A 26 4.01 3.14 -9.85
C LEU A 26 4.30 1.73 -9.30
N LEU A 27 3.45 0.74 -9.54
CA LEU A 27 3.73 -0.65 -9.15
C LEU A 27 5.03 -1.16 -9.78
N GLY A 28 5.30 -0.82 -11.04
CA GLY A 28 6.55 -1.16 -11.72
C GLY A 28 7.76 -0.45 -11.14
N LEU A 29 7.66 0.87 -10.95
CA LEU A 29 8.74 1.67 -10.35
C LEU A 29 9.07 1.24 -8.92
N VAL A 30 8.04 1.01 -8.10
CA VAL A 30 8.21 0.52 -6.72
C VAL A 30 8.82 -0.88 -6.73
N ARG A 31 8.43 -1.75 -7.65
CA ARG A 31 9.05 -3.08 -7.79
C ARG A 31 10.55 -2.97 -8.09
N LEU A 32 10.93 -2.12 -9.05
CA LEU A 32 12.34 -1.86 -9.36
C LEU A 32 13.08 -1.28 -8.14
N MET A 33 12.46 -0.35 -7.43
CA MET A 33 13.02 0.27 -6.23
C MET A 33 13.26 -0.75 -5.12
N VAL A 34 12.31 -1.64 -4.86
CA VAL A 34 12.43 -2.71 -3.85
C VAL A 34 13.53 -3.73 -4.23
N LEU A 35 13.80 -3.93 -5.52
CA LEU A 35 14.87 -4.82 -5.99
C LEU A 35 16.25 -4.16 -5.95
N ALA A 36 16.34 -2.86 -6.25
CA ALA A 36 17.59 -2.14 -6.43
C ALA A 36 18.11 -1.50 -5.12
N ILE A 37 17.21 -1.12 -4.21
CA ILE A 37 17.53 -0.34 -3.02
C ILE A 37 17.44 -1.23 -1.76
N PRO A 38 18.50 -1.28 -0.92
CA PRO A 38 18.42 -1.97 0.36
C PRO A 38 17.26 -1.44 1.23
N PHE A 39 16.53 -2.34 1.85
CA PHE A 39 15.29 -2.04 2.59
C PHE A 39 15.45 -0.93 3.65
N ARG A 40 16.63 -0.81 4.28
CA ARG A 40 16.94 0.25 5.26
C ARG A 40 16.75 1.68 4.71
N TYR A 41 17.10 1.92 3.44
CA TYR A 41 16.92 3.25 2.81
C TYR A 41 15.47 3.47 2.42
N LEU A 42 14.78 2.40 2.06
CA LEU A 42 13.36 2.43 1.72
C LEU A 42 12.52 2.81 2.95
N THR A 43 12.83 2.26 4.13
CA THR A 43 12.13 2.60 5.37
C THR A 43 12.32 4.07 5.76
N TRP A 44 13.49 4.63 5.53
CA TRP A 44 13.75 6.06 5.78
C TRP A 44 12.90 6.97 4.87
N ALA A 45 12.73 6.63 3.60
CA ALA A 45 11.91 7.38 2.65
C ALA A 45 10.39 7.21 2.90
N LEU A 46 9.97 6.08 3.45
CA LEU A 46 8.57 5.75 3.69
C LEU A 46 7.97 6.34 4.97
N GLY A 47 8.80 6.89 5.84
CA GLY A 47 8.36 7.52 7.09
C GLY A 47 9.21 7.15 8.30
N VAL A 48 9.04 7.89 9.37
CA VAL A 48 9.74 7.65 10.63
C VAL A 48 9.24 6.35 11.23
N SER A 49 10.17 5.47 11.64
CA SER A 49 9.83 4.27 12.40
C SER A 49 9.24 4.67 13.75
N ALA A 50 7.93 4.74 13.82
CA ALA A 50 7.18 5.09 15.02
C ALA A 50 7.07 3.88 15.99
N TYR A 51 8.20 3.23 16.30
CA TYR A 51 8.21 2.19 17.34
C TYR A 51 7.85 2.74 18.73
N LYS A 52 7.92 4.07 18.93
CA LYS A 52 7.66 4.75 20.22
C LYS A 52 6.38 5.60 20.27
N GLN A 53 5.62 5.70 19.19
CA GLN A 53 4.39 6.51 19.23
C GLN A 53 3.17 5.58 19.22
N ALA A 54 2.93 5.01 20.40
CA ALA A 54 1.96 3.93 20.61
C ALA A 54 0.48 4.35 20.47
N ASP A 55 0.13 5.63 20.28
CA ASP A 55 -1.25 6.08 20.44
C ASP A 55 -1.73 7.14 19.45
N LEU A 56 -1.11 7.26 18.29
CA LEU A 56 -1.80 7.97 17.22
C LEU A 56 -2.81 7.01 16.61
N MET A 57 -3.98 6.91 17.25
CA MET A 57 -5.18 6.46 16.59
C MET A 57 -5.27 7.25 15.29
N PRO A 58 -5.25 6.59 14.12
CA PRO A 58 -5.48 7.31 12.88
C PRO A 58 -6.83 7.98 13.00
N GLY A 59 -6.86 9.32 12.97
CA GLY A 59 -8.11 10.06 12.98
C GLY A 59 -9.06 9.50 11.94
N THR A 60 -10.35 9.63 12.16
CA THR A 60 -11.37 9.25 11.17
C THR A 60 -11.13 10.06 9.91
N VAL A 61 -10.53 9.42 8.91
CA VAL A 61 -10.40 10.03 7.58
C VAL A 61 -11.75 9.81 6.90
N GLU A 62 -12.63 10.79 6.96
CA GLU A 62 -13.87 10.82 6.19
C GLU A 62 -13.56 11.10 4.72
N SER A 63 -13.01 10.13 4.03
CA SER A 63 -12.69 10.22 2.61
C SER A 63 -12.99 8.89 1.93
N VAL A 64 -13.61 8.97 0.77
CA VAL A 64 -13.86 7.81 -0.11
C VAL A 64 -12.57 7.38 -0.84
N TYR A 65 -11.52 8.21 -0.78
CA TYR A 65 -10.30 8.00 -1.53
C TYR A 65 -9.49 6.76 -1.12
N PRO A 66 -9.34 6.39 0.18
CA PRO A 66 -8.69 5.15 0.58
C PRO A 66 -9.33 3.89 -0.03
N GLU A 67 -10.67 3.84 -0.10
CA GLU A 67 -11.39 2.74 -0.73
C GLU A 67 -11.18 2.72 -2.26
N LEU A 68 -11.09 3.88 -2.89
CA LEU A 68 -10.77 3.99 -4.30
C LEU A 68 -9.36 3.44 -4.59
N ILE A 69 -8.36 3.80 -3.79
CA ILE A 69 -6.99 3.29 -3.91
C ILE A 69 -6.97 1.77 -3.67
N ARG A 70 -7.67 1.28 -2.66
CA ARG A 70 -7.83 -0.16 -2.41
C ARG A 70 -8.32 -0.88 -3.66
N TRP A 71 -9.41 -0.40 -4.26
CA TRP A 71 -9.98 -0.96 -5.47
C TRP A 71 -8.97 -0.93 -6.63
N VAL A 72 -8.31 0.21 -6.86
CA VAL A 72 -7.32 0.36 -7.94
C VAL A 72 -6.18 -0.65 -7.80
N ILE A 73 -5.58 -0.77 -6.61
CA ILE A 73 -4.49 -1.72 -6.36
C ILE A 73 -4.96 -3.16 -6.58
N GLN A 74 -6.16 -3.52 -6.13
CA GLN A 74 -6.71 -4.86 -6.31
C GLN A 74 -6.96 -5.20 -7.79
N VAL A 75 -7.38 -4.23 -8.60
CA VAL A 75 -7.62 -4.42 -10.04
C VAL A 75 -6.32 -4.47 -10.82
N VAL A 76 -5.35 -3.61 -10.49
CA VAL A 76 -4.12 -3.42 -11.28
C VAL A 76 -3.06 -4.46 -10.97
N SER A 77 -2.86 -4.80 -9.69
CA SER A 77 -1.76 -5.69 -9.29
C SER A 77 -1.75 -7.06 -9.96
N PRO A 78 -2.91 -7.73 -10.24
CA PRO A 78 -2.93 -8.99 -10.98
C PRO A 78 -2.70 -8.82 -12.49
N CYS A 79 -2.66 -7.58 -12.99
CA CYS A 79 -2.47 -7.27 -14.41
C CYS A 79 -1.01 -6.94 -14.74
N THR A 80 -0.16 -6.78 -13.73
CA THR A 80 1.26 -6.46 -13.93
C THR A 80 2.05 -7.68 -14.40
N PRO A 81 3.01 -7.55 -15.34
CA PRO A 81 3.87 -8.65 -15.78
C PRO A 81 4.97 -9.01 -14.76
N TRP A 82 5.10 -8.24 -13.70
CA TRP A 82 6.03 -8.45 -12.59
C TRP A 82 5.30 -8.84 -11.31
N GLU A 83 6.03 -9.36 -10.34
CA GLU A 83 5.47 -9.72 -9.03
C GLU A 83 5.13 -8.47 -8.20
N SER A 84 3.85 -8.13 -8.12
CA SER A 84 3.31 -7.08 -7.26
C SER A 84 2.86 -7.68 -5.91
N LYS A 85 3.84 -8.11 -5.07
CA LYS A 85 3.58 -8.69 -3.74
C LYS A 85 3.13 -7.63 -2.73
N CYS A 86 2.73 -8.05 -1.54
CA CYS A 86 2.14 -7.22 -0.48
C CYS A 86 2.92 -5.91 -0.22
N LEU A 87 4.26 -5.97 -0.15
CA LEU A 87 5.10 -4.79 0.09
C LEU A 87 5.02 -3.78 -1.06
N VAL A 88 5.08 -4.24 -2.31
CA VAL A 88 4.99 -3.37 -3.50
C VAL A 88 3.63 -2.69 -3.56
N GLN A 89 2.55 -3.44 -3.31
CA GLN A 89 1.19 -2.91 -3.25
C GLN A 89 1.03 -1.86 -2.15
N ALA A 90 1.54 -2.16 -0.95
CA ALA A 90 1.42 -1.28 0.21
C ALA A 90 2.22 0.02 0.02
N ILE A 91 3.43 -0.03 -0.52
CA ILE A 91 4.23 1.16 -0.82
C ILE A 91 3.57 2.00 -1.92
N THR A 92 3.08 1.38 -2.99
CA THR A 92 2.38 2.08 -4.07
C THR A 92 1.13 2.79 -3.54
N ALA A 93 0.31 2.10 -2.75
CA ALA A 93 -0.87 2.70 -2.14
C ALA A 93 -0.50 3.86 -1.19
N LYS A 94 0.59 3.73 -0.41
CA LYS A 94 1.10 4.78 0.48
C LYS A 94 1.50 6.03 -0.31
N ILE A 95 2.19 5.87 -1.43
CA ILE A 95 2.57 6.99 -2.31
C ILE A 95 1.31 7.69 -2.85
N LEU A 96 0.33 6.92 -3.35
CA LEU A 96 -0.91 7.48 -3.88
C LEU A 96 -1.70 8.25 -2.83
N LEU A 97 -1.79 7.75 -1.61
CA LEU A 97 -2.44 8.45 -0.49
C LEU A 97 -1.70 9.73 -0.12
N ARG A 98 -0.36 9.67 -0.02
CA ARG A 98 0.48 10.83 0.31
C ARG A 98 0.36 11.94 -0.73
N LEU A 99 0.30 11.61 -2.03
CA LEU A 99 0.07 12.58 -3.12
C LEU A 99 -1.29 13.29 -3.00
N ASN A 100 -2.24 12.71 -2.28
CA ASN A 100 -3.54 13.29 -2.00
C ASN A 100 -3.66 13.86 -0.57
N GLY A 101 -2.54 14.06 0.12
CA GLY A 101 -2.51 14.63 1.47
C GLY A 101 -3.10 13.72 2.56
N LEU A 102 -3.30 12.43 2.28
CA LEU A 102 -3.90 11.49 3.22
C LEU A 102 -2.81 10.72 3.98
N PRO A 103 -2.72 10.90 5.31
CA PRO A 103 -1.74 10.19 6.12
C PRO A 103 -2.07 8.70 6.20
N SER A 104 -1.02 7.89 6.17
CA SER A 104 -1.17 6.43 6.20
C SER A 104 -0.06 5.76 6.99
N THR A 105 -0.33 4.57 7.49
CA THR A 105 0.63 3.76 8.24
C THR A 105 0.84 2.44 7.53
N LEU A 106 2.09 2.19 7.15
CA LEU A 106 2.53 0.91 6.61
C LEU A 106 2.98 0.02 7.78
N TYR A 107 2.38 -1.13 7.90
CA TYR A 107 2.74 -2.16 8.87
C TYR A 107 3.54 -3.26 8.22
N LEU A 108 4.55 -3.72 8.94
CA LEU A 108 5.33 -4.90 8.59
C LEU A 108 5.17 -5.91 9.71
N GLY A 109 4.80 -7.12 9.37
CA GLY A 109 4.59 -8.20 10.30
C GLY A 109 5.31 -9.47 9.89
N VAL A 110 5.53 -10.34 10.86
CA VAL A 110 6.12 -11.66 10.68
C VAL A 110 5.22 -12.72 11.31
N ALA A 111 5.18 -13.89 10.70
CA ALA A 111 4.50 -15.06 11.22
C ALA A 111 5.31 -16.32 10.91
N ARG A 112 4.94 -17.46 11.47
CA ARG A 112 5.46 -18.77 11.07
C ARG A 112 4.40 -19.53 10.30
N ASN A 113 4.77 -20.05 9.14
CA ASN A 113 3.87 -20.93 8.37
C ASN A 113 3.82 -22.33 9.00
N ASP A 114 2.97 -23.21 8.45
CA ASP A 114 2.79 -24.60 8.91
C ASP A 114 4.09 -25.42 8.88
N ARG A 115 5.09 -24.99 8.10
CA ARG A 115 6.43 -25.60 8.02
C ARG A 115 7.43 -24.95 8.97
N HIS A 116 6.97 -24.15 9.93
CA HIS A 116 7.79 -23.38 10.89
C HIS A 116 8.77 -22.38 10.25
N GLN A 117 8.60 -22.04 8.97
CA GLN A 117 9.42 -21.04 8.29
C GLN A 117 8.87 -19.64 8.59
N LEU A 118 9.79 -18.70 8.77
CA LEU A 118 9.43 -17.31 8.98
C LEU A 118 8.92 -16.70 7.66
N ILE A 119 7.71 -16.16 7.69
CA ILE A 119 7.10 -15.43 6.58
C ILE A 119 6.86 -13.99 7.01
N ALA A 120 6.97 -13.07 6.04
CA ALA A 120 6.73 -11.65 6.27
C ALA A 120 5.54 -11.16 5.44
N HIS A 121 4.81 -10.21 5.99
CA HIS A 121 3.68 -9.58 5.32
C HIS A 121 3.70 -8.07 5.54
N ALA A 122 3.17 -7.32 4.57
CA ALA A 122 3.03 -5.87 4.63
C ALA A 122 1.58 -5.48 4.34
N TRP A 123 1.04 -4.57 5.15
CA TRP A 123 -0.29 -4.00 4.92
C TRP A 123 -0.29 -2.51 5.22
N LEU A 124 -1.24 -1.80 4.62
CA LEU A 124 -1.37 -0.36 4.74
C LEU A 124 -2.73 0.02 5.29
N CYS A 125 -2.73 0.90 6.29
CA CYS A 125 -3.93 1.50 6.85
C CYS A 125 -3.95 3.01 6.61
N CYS A 126 -5.11 3.56 6.28
CA CYS A 126 -5.39 4.99 6.23
C CYS A 126 -6.63 5.25 7.09
N GLY A 127 -6.44 5.90 8.24
CA GLY A 127 -7.48 5.93 9.27
C GLY A 127 -7.87 4.51 9.68
N GLN A 128 -9.17 4.23 9.70
CA GLN A 128 -9.71 2.91 10.03
C GLN A 128 -9.76 1.96 8.82
N THR A 129 -9.47 2.46 7.61
CA THR A 129 -9.53 1.67 6.38
C THR A 129 -8.24 0.91 6.15
N ILE A 130 -8.31 -0.42 6.03
CA ILE A 130 -7.19 -1.23 5.54
C ILE A 130 -7.19 -1.17 4.02
N VAL A 131 -6.21 -0.48 3.45
CA VAL A 131 -6.12 -0.23 2.00
C VAL A 131 -5.53 -1.42 1.25
N THR A 132 -4.50 -2.06 1.80
CA THR A 132 -3.87 -3.25 1.20
C THR A 132 -3.51 -4.28 2.28
N GLY A 133 -3.46 -5.55 1.89
CA GLY A 133 -2.92 -6.64 2.73
C GLY A 133 -3.76 -7.05 3.93
N GLY A 134 -5.02 -6.59 4.04
CA GLY A 134 -5.85 -6.80 5.23
C GLY A 134 -6.34 -8.23 5.47
N ALA A 135 -6.45 -9.05 4.42
CA ALA A 135 -7.10 -10.36 4.53
C ALA A 135 -6.44 -11.31 5.56
N VAL A 136 -5.13 -11.22 5.71
CA VAL A 136 -4.32 -12.09 6.59
C VAL A 136 -3.54 -11.31 7.64
N SER A 137 -3.74 -10.00 7.77
CA SER A 137 -2.95 -9.15 8.69
C SER A 137 -3.01 -9.58 10.15
N HIS A 138 -4.13 -10.17 10.58
CA HIS A 138 -4.34 -10.67 11.94
C HIS A 138 -3.47 -11.90 12.31
N GLU A 139 -2.92 -12.60 11.31
CA GLU A 139 -2.04 -13.77 11.52
C GLU A 139 -0.59 -13.35 11.79
N PHE A 140 -0.25 -12.06 11.60
CA PHE A 140 1.11 -11.57 11.67
C PHE A 140 1.36 -10.71 12.91
N THR A 141 2.48 -10.97 13.57
CA THR A 141 2.98 -10.11 14.65
C THR A 141 3.66 -8.89 14.04
N VAL A 142 3.20 -7.68 14.41
CA VAL A 142 3.78 -6.42 13.93
C VAL A 142 5.18 -6.24 14.46
N VAL A 143 6.16 -6.06 13.57
CA VAL A 143 7.57 -5.81 13.92
C VAL A 143 8.00 -4.38 13.59
N SER A 144 7.29 -3.69 12.70
CA SER A 144 7.58 -2.30 12.34
C SER A 144 6.32 -1.58 11.88
N ARG A 145 6.27 -0.26 12.17
CA ARG A 145 5.21 0.66 11.73
C ARG A 145 5.88 1.88 11.11
N LEU A 146 5.56 2.20 9.88
CA LEU A 146 6.08 3.34 9.14
C LEU A 146 4.92 4.31 8.88
N ALA A 147 4.74 5.25 9.80
CA ALA A 147 3.69 6.26 9.73
C ALA A 147 4.19 7.51 8.99
N ASP A 148 3.29 8.18 8.30
CA ASP A 148 3.53 9.54 7.85
C ASP A 148 3.55 10.47 9.07
N ALA A 149 4.46 11.45 9.09
CA ALA A 149 4.42 12.49 10.10
C ALA A 149 3.05 13.20 10.01
N PRO A 150 2.41 13.53 11.15
CA PRO A 150 1.22 14.37 11.10
C PRO A 150 1.61 15.66 10.37
N GLY A 151 0.88 15.97 9.28
CA GLY A 151 1.10 17.19 8.54
C GLY A 151 0.99 18.36 9.49
N VAL A 152 2.04 19.17 9.59
CA VAL A 152 1.93 20.50 10.19
C VAL A 152 1.03 21.27 9.23
N PRO A 153 -0.17 21.69 9.64
CA PRO A 153 -0.97 22.59 8.80
C PRO A 153 -0.18 23.87 8.66
N GLU A 154 0.15 24.25 7.40
CA GLU A 154 0.58 25.63 7.09
C GLU A 154 -0.57 26.61 7.31
#